data_732339d481fa3ca831b414adc2425553
#
_entry.id   732339d481fa3ca831b414adc2425553
#
_cell.length_a   1.000
_cell.length_b   1.000
_cell.length_c   1.000
_cell.angle_alpha   90.00
_cell.angle_beta   90.00
_cell.angle_gamma   90.00
#
_symmetry.space_group_name_H-M   'P 1'
#
loop_
_entity.id
_entity.type
_entity.pdbx_description
1 polymer ?
#
loop_
_entity_poly.entity_id
_entity_poly.type
_entity_poly.pdbx_seq_one_letter_code
_entity_poly.pdbx_strand_id
1 'polypeptide(L)'
;MQVRRRAIHVTADGRRLLVAHGDDYDGVTHFGGLQEKFGDWLYYRILTGNQALNAVRRRLGMRYWSLSEFLKKRSGAAERYIERFVQAGLDDVRRRGLDGIVCGHIHRAALVERDGLVYANDGDWVESLTALAEDHDGALRLLDHNGQTLVELPGARIKQAA
;
A
#
# COMPACT_ATOMS: atom_id res chain seq x y z
N MET A 1 -20.84 19.30 -4.03
CA MET A 1 -19.77 18.28 -3.94
C MET A 1 -20.02 17.47 -2.67
N GLN A 2 -20.12 16.13 -2.76
CA GLN A 2 -20.25 15.26 -1.58
C GLN A 2 -18.90 14.61 -1.32
N VAL A 3 -18.35 14.79 -0.12
CA VAL A 3 -17.15 14.09 0.35
C VAL A 3 -17.59 12.87 1.15
N ARG A 4 -17.15 11.68 0.78
CA ARG A 4 -17.45 10.41 1.47
C ARG A 4 -16.16 9.75 1.90
N ARG A 5 -16.12 9.20 3.10
CA ARG A 5 -14.97 8.43 3.60
C ARG A 5 -14.83 7.07 2.90
N ARG A 6 -15.96 6.48 2.49
CA ARG A 6 -16.04 5.18 1.83
C ARG A 6 -17.10 5.19 0.76
N ALA A 7 -16.86 4.50 -0.34
CA ALA A 7 -17.83 4.28 -1.41
C ALA A 7 -17.72 2.84 -1.90
N ILE A 8 -18.77 2.34 -2.55
CA ILE A 8 -18.73 1.09 -3.30
C ILE A 8 -18.71 1.47 -4.77
N HIS A 9 -17.69 1.02 -5.49
CA HIS A 9 -17.60 1.08 -6.93
C HIS A 9 -18.03 -0.26 -7.51
N VAL A 10 -18.87 -0.24 -8.51
CA VAL A 10 -19.28 -1.44 -9.25
C VAL A 10 -18.57 -1.38 -10.61
N THR A 11 -17.68 -2.31 -10.83
CA THR A 11 -16.93 -2.41 -12.08
C THR A 11 -17.83 -2.85 -13.24
N ALA A 12 -17.38 -2.64 -14.47
CA ALA A 12 -18.16 -2.99 -15.68
C ALA A 12 -18.46 -4.50 -15.75
N ASP A 13 -17.64 -5.36 -15.16
CA ASP A 13 -17.87 -6.81 -15.03
C ASP A 13 -18.71 -7.20 -13.81
N GLY A 14 -19.18 -6.23 -13.03
CA GLY A 14 -20.10 -6.42 -11.91
C GLY A 14 -19.44 -6.66 -10.54
N ARG A 15 -18.10 -6.66 -10.43
CA ARG A 15 -17.41 -6.74 -9.13
C ARG A 15 -17.72 -5.48 -8.30
N ARG A 16 -17.88 -5.65 -7.01
CA ARG A 16 -18.19 -4.58 -6.04
C ARG A 16 -16.97 -4.30 -5.20
N LEU A 17 -16.29 -3.20 -5.47
CA LEU A 17 -15.06 -2.82 -4.81
C LEU A 17 -15.32 -1.74 -3.76
N LEU A 18 -14.82 -1.92 -2.54
CA LEU A 18 -14.79 -0.88 -1.52
C LEU A 18 -13.71 0.14 -1.90
N VAL A 19 -14.09 1.40 -2.08
CA VAL A 19 -13.14 2.51 -2.25
C VAL A 19 -13.04 3.26 -0.92
N ALA A 20 -11.85 3.30 -0.34
CA ALA A 20 -11.57 3.95 0.93
C ALA A 20 -10.16 4.53 0.94
N HIS A 21 -9.88 5.52 1.81
CA HIS A 21 -8.49 6.00 1.95
C HIS A 21 -7.56 4.91 2.51
N GLY A 22 -7.96 4.22 3.55
CA GLY A 22 -7.20 3.12 4.16
C GLY A 22 -6.68 3.42 5.57
N ASP A 23 -6.76 4.65 6.05
CA ASP A 23 -6.36 5.07 7.40
C ASP A 23 -7.06 4.27 8.53
N ASP A 24 -8.26 3.77 8.28
CA ASP A 24 -8.98 2.91 9.22
C ASP A 24 -8.26 1.59 9.53
N TYR A 25 -7.35 1.14 8.67
CA TYR A 25 -6.61 -0.13 8.84
C TYR A 25 -5.32 0.05 9.64
N ASP A 26 -4.86 1.28 9.90
CA ASP A 26 -3.70 1.54 10.74
C ASP A 26 -3.88 1.01 12.17
N GLY A 27 -5.07 1.13 12.73
CA GLY A 27 -5.38 0.67 14.08
C GLY A 27 -5.13 -0.83 14.31
N VAL A 28 -5.20 -1.65 13.26
CA VAL A 28 -4.93 -3.10 13.32
C VAL A 28 -3.43 -3.39 13.22
N THR A 29 -2.65 -2.43 12.70
CA THR A 29 -1.20 -2.55 12.51
C THR A 29 -0.41 -1.99 13.68
N HIS A 30 -1.03 -1.13 14.52
CA HIS A 30 -0.39 -0.54 15.69
C HIS A 30 -0.23 -1.53 16.85
N PHE A 31 1.01 -1.77 17.24
CA PHE A 31 1.35 -2.34 18.53
C PHE A 31 1.17 -1.27 19.61
N GLY A 32 0.31 -1.51 20.59
CA GLY A 32 -0.12 -0.53 21.59
C GLY A 32 0.97 0.39 22.15
N GLY A 33 0.60 1.60 22.43
CA GLY A 33 1.27 2.84 22.85
C GLY A 33 2.65 2.86 23.51
N LEU A 34 3.11 1.80 24.20
CA LEU A 34 4.47 1.69 24.76
C LEU A 34 5.52 1.33 23.71
N GLN A 35 5.15 0.53 22.70
CA GLN A 35 6.03 0.16 21.61
C GLN A 35 6.19 1.30 20.60
N GLU A 36 5.19 2.15 20.46
CA GLU A 36 5.24 3.35 19.61
C GLU A 36 6.27 4.36 20.16
N LYS A 37 6.17 4.70 21.46
CA LYS A 37 7.15 5.59 22.13
C LYS A 37 8.57 5.05 22.10
N PHE A 38 8.72 3.73 22.24
CA PHE A 38 10.03 3.07 22.11
C PHE A 38 10.53 3.08 20.65
N GLY A 39 9.63 2.88 19.69
CA GLY A 39 9.93 2.95 18.26
C GLY A 39 10.41 4.34 17.85
N ASP A 40 9.72 5.41 18.29
CA ASP A 40 10.10 6.80 18.04
C ASP A 40 11.45 7.13 18.68
N TRP A 41 11.65 6.76 19.93
CA TRP A 41 12.92 6.95 20.63
C TRP A 41 14.07 6.23 19.92
N LEU A 42 13.87 4.97 19.53
CA LEU A 42 14.86 4.19 18.77
C LEU A 42 15.14 4.81 17.40
N TYR A 43 14.10 5.28 16.71
CA TYR A 43 14.23 5.95 15.43
C TYR A 43 15.09 7.23 15.53
N TYR A 44 14.85 8.09 16.52
CA TYR A 44 15.67 9.28 16.77
C TYR A 44 17.11 8.92 17.11
N ARG A 45 17.34 7.85 17.87
CA ARG A 45 18.71 7.36 18.20
C ARG A 45 19.42 6.84 16.95
N ILE A 46 18.71 6.14 16.08
CA ILE A 46 19.26 5.67 14.78
C ILE A 46 19.61 6.86 13.88
N LEU A 47 18.75 7.87 13.78
CA LEU A 47 19.03 9.07 12.98
C LEU A 47 20.26 9.82 13.50
N THR A 48 20.36 10.04 14.83
CA THR A 48 21.50 10.73 15.43
C THR A 48 22.78 9.92 15.24
N GLY A 49 22.74 8.59 15.45
CA GLY A 49 23.85 7.69 15.21
C GLY A 49 24.30 7.68 13.73
N ASN A 50 23.33 7.74 12.81
CA ASN A 50 23.60 7.81 11.37
C ASN A 50 24.33 9.11 10.97
N GLN A 51 23.96 10.24 11.58
CA GLN A 51 24.64 11.52 11.35
C GLN A 51 26.11 11.47 11.83
N ALA A 52 26.35 10.96 13.04
CA ALA A 52 27.71 10.80 13.60
C ALA A 52 28.53 9.84 12.74
N LEU A 53 27.97 8.69 12.35
CA LEU A 53 28.61 7.72 11.47
C LEU A 53 29.04 8.36 10.14
N ASN A 54 28.12 9.09 9.50
CA ASN A 54 28.41 9.73 8.22
C ASN A 54 29.37 10.92 8.34
N ALA A 55 29.44 11.58 9.50
CA ALA A 55 30.47 12.59 9.77
C ALA A 55 31.87 11.97 9.78
N VAL A 56 32.05 10.81 10.44
CA VAL A 56 33.28 10.05 10.44
C VAL A 56 33.61 9.54 9.02
N ARG A 57 32.66 8.95 8.34
CA ARG A 57 32.81 8.45 6.97
C ARG A 57 33.26 9.54 5.99
N ARG A 58 32.69 10.75 6.08
CA ARG A 58 33.13 11.90 5.27
C ARG A 58 34.61 12.30 5.53
N ARG A 59 35.02 12.28 6.80
CA ARG A 59 36.44 12.56 7.15
C ARG A 59 37.39 11.52 6.57
N LEU A 60 36.91 10.28 6.36
CA LEU A 60 37.69 9.18 5.78
C LEU A 60 37.51 9.08 4.24
N GLY A 61 36.89 10.09 3.60
CA GLY A 61 36.66 10.08 2.14
C GLY A 61 35.66 9.04 1.66
N MET A 62 34.87 8.43 2.56
CA MET A 62 33.87 7.39 2.22
C MET A 62 32.56 8.00 1.80
N ARG A 63 31.85 7.35 0.87
CA ARG A 63 30.52 7.76 0.42
C ARG A 63 29.48 7.68 1.57
N TYR A 64 28.43 8.52 1.49
CA TYR A 64 27.29 8.47 2.40
C TYR A 64 26.69 7.07 2.46
N TRP A 65 26.32 6.62 3.66
CA TRP A 65 25.66 5.35 3.90
C TRP A 65 24.53 5.52 4.92
N SER A 66 23.35 4.96 4.63
CA SER A 66 22.19 5.08 5.49
C SER A 66 22.01 3.84 6.36
N LEU A 67 22.29 3.98 7.66
CA LEU A 67 22.05 2.95 8.65
C LEU A 67 20.56 2.64 8.77
N SER A 68 19.70 3.66 8.69
CA SER A 68 18.26 3.48 8.77
C SER A 68 17.71 2.69 7.59
N GLU A 69 18.19 2.93 6.38
CA GLU A 69 17.81 2.17 5.19
C GLU A 69 18.28 0.71 5.27
N PHE A 70 19.51 0.49 5.74
CA PHE A 70 20.03 -0.85 5.96
C PHE A 70 19.20 -1.64 6.98
N LEU A 71 18.84 -1.02 8.11
CA LEU A 71 18.02 -1.66 9.14
C LEU A 71 16.58 -1.91 8.65
N LYS A 72 16.00 -0.97 7.92
CA LYS A 72 14.66 -1.17 7.29
C LYS A 72 14.66 -2.37 6.35
N LYS A 73 15.64 -2.45 5.44
CA LYS A 73 15.76 -3.58 4.49
C LYS A 73 15.96 -4.92 5.21
N ARG A 74 16.62 -4.93 6.37
CA ARG A 74 16.95 -6.16 7.10
C ARG A 74 15.88 -6.58 8.11
N SER A 75 15.08 -5.64 8.62
CA SER A 75 14.10 -5.93 9.69
C SER A 75 12.84 -6.61 9.19
N GLY A 76 12.49 -6.48 7.90
CA GLY A 76 11.21 -6.92 7.34
C GLY A 76 9.98 -6.28 8.03
N ALA A 77 10.20 -5.24 8.83
CA ALA A 77 9.12 -4.60 9.59
C ALA A 77 8.14 -3.88 8.66
N ALA A 78 8.66 -3.23 7.62
CA ALA A 78 7.84 -2.56 6.63
C ALA A 78 6.99 -3.56 5.83
N GLU A 79 7.57 -4.69 5.42
CA GLU A 79 6.85 -5.74 4.72
C GLU A 79 5.76 -6.36 5.60
N ARG A 80 6.05 -6.61 6.88
CA ARG A 80 5.04 -7.12 7.83
C ARG A 80 3.92 -6.12 8.08
N TYR A 81 4.23 -4.82 8.12
CA TYR A 81 3.23 -3.76 8.23
C TYR A 81 2.32 -3.76 6.99
N ILE A 82 2.91 -3.73 5.78
CA ILE A 82 2.18 -3.77 4.51
C ILE A 82 1.30 -5.00 4.43
N GLU A 83 1.84 -6.19 4.77
CA GLU A 83 1.07 -7.44 4.73
C GLU A 83 -0.14 -7.42 5.68
N ARG A 84 0.02 -6.88 6.90
CA ARG A 84 -1.09 -6.72 7.85
C ARG A 84 -2.13 -5.72 7.36
N PHE A 85 -1.69 -4.62 6.76
CA PHE A 85 -2.57 -3.63 6.18
C PHE A 85 -3.42 -4.23 5.05
N VAL A 86 -2.77 -4.93 4.11
CA VAL A 86 -3.45 -5.66 3.02
C VAL A 86 -4.46 -6.65 3.57
N GLN A 87 -4.04 -7.46 4.54
CA GLN A 87 -4.90 -8.48 5.16
C GLN A 87 -6.11 -7.84 5.86
N ALA A 88 -5.91 -6.75 6.59
CA ALA A 88 -7.00 -6.03 7.26
C ALA A 88 -8.04 -5.49 6.25
N GLY A 89 -7.58 -4.94 5.12
CA GLY A 89 -8.45 -4.50 4.03
C GLY A 89 -9.23 -5.65 3.40
N LEU A 90 -8.57 -6.76 3.10
CA LEU A 90 -9.22 -7.96 2.55
C LEU A 90 -10.22 -8.59 3.52
N ASP A 91 -9.91 -8.62 4.81
CA ASP A 91 -10.84 -9.12 5.83
C ASP A 91 -12.07 -8.23 5.98
N ASP A 92 -11.91 -6.90 5.83
CA ASP A 92 -13.04 -5.97 5.87
C ASP A 92 -14.00 -6.21 4.68
N VAL A 93 -13.49 -6.33 3.47
CA VAL A 93 -14.33 -6.58 2.28
C VAL A 93 -14.95 -7.97 2.32
N ARG A 94 -14.26 -8.98 2.83
CA ARG A 94 -14.82 -10.34 3.04
C ARG A 94 -16.02 -10.31 3.99
N ARG A 95 -15.90 -9.61 5.12
CA ARG A 95 -17.02 -9.43 6.08
C ARG A 95 -18.23 -8.70 5.47
N ARG A 96 -17.98 -7.82 4.50
CA ARG A 96 -19.02 -7.04 3.81
C ARG A 96 -19.64 -7.78 2.62
N GLY A 97 -19.10 -8.94 2.24
CA GLY A 97 -19.52 -9.66 1.02
C GLY A 97 -19.21 -8.86 -0.26
N LEU A 98 -18.07 -8.16 -0.28
CA LEU A 98 -17.58 -7.42 -1.43
C LEU A 98 -16.44 -8.18 -2.11
N ASP A 99 -16.16 -7.83 -3.38
CA ASP A 99 -15.21 -8.54 -4.22
C ASP A 99 -13.78 -7.98 -4.13
N GLY A 100 -13.59 -6.85 -3.45
CA GLY A 100 -12.27 -6.26 -3.28
C GLY A 100 -12.27 -4.87 -2.68
N ILE A 101 -11.05 -4.32 -2.56
CA ILE A 101 -10.78 -2.97 -2.04
C ILE A 101 -9.85 -2.21 -2.98
N VAL A 102 -10.14 -0.92 -3.13
CA VAL A 102 -9.26 0.10 -3.69
C VAL A 102 -8.92 1.09 -2.58
N CYS A 103 -7.64 1.26 -2.29
CA CYS A 103 -7.17 2.17 -1.25
C CYS A 103 -5.84 2.83 -1.63
N GLY A 104 -5.42 3.81 -0.82
CA GLY A 104 -4.13 4.48 -0.86
C GLY A 104 -3.40 4.33 0.47
N HIS A 105 -3.12 5.46 1.14
CA HIS A 105 -2.59 5.65 2.49
C HIS A 105 -1.14 5.19 2.70
N ILE A 106 -0.81 3.93 2.39
CA ILE A 106 0.54 3.39 2.60
C ILE A 106 1.51 3.71 1.45
N HIS A 107 1.08 4.42 0.43
CA HIS A 107 1.87 4.86 -0.72
C HIS A 107 2.64 3.72 -1.41
N ARG A 108 2.05 2.54 -1.42
CA ARG A 108 2.64 1.36 -2.04
C ARG A 108 1.75 0.82 -3.13
N ALA A 109 2.04 1.22 -4.36
CA ALA A 109 1.31 0.78 -5.54
C ALA A 109 1.25 -0.75 -5.62
N ALA A 110 0.05 -1.30 -5.76
CA ALA A 110 -0.19 -2.73 -5.87
C ALA A 110 -1.53 -3.01 -6.53
N LEU A 111 -1.59 -4.07 -7.32
CA LEU A 111 -2.81 -4.62 -7.88
C LEU A 111 -2.67 -6.14 -7.89
N VAL A 112 -3.37 -6.82 -6.98
CA VAL A 112 -3.25 -8.27 -6.79
C VAL A 112 -4.62 -8.89 -6.49
N GLU A 113 -4.78 -10.15 -6.84
CA GLU A 113 -5.89 -10.98 -6.40
C GLU A 113 -5.39 -12.00 -5.36
N ARG A 114 -6.08 -12.08 -4.22
CA ARG A 114 -5.80 -13.05 -3.15
C ARG A 114 -7.09 -13.68 -2.67
N ASP A 115 -7.15 -14.99 -2.70
CA ASP A 115 -8.33 -15.77 -2.27
C ASP A 115 -9.65 -15.30 -2.91
N GLY A 116 -9.59 -14.94 -4.20
CA GLY A 116 -10.73 -14.44 -4.97
C GLY A 116 -11.15 -13.01 -4.64
N LEU A 117 -10.36 -12.25 -3.88
CA LEU A 117 -10.60 -10.85 -3.56
C LEU A 117 -9.54 -9.96 -4.20
N VAL A 118 -9.95 -8.84 -4.78
CA VAL A 118 -9.06 -7.84 -5.36
C VAL A 118 -8.55 -6.90 -4.26
N TYR A 119 -7.23 -6.75 -4.19
CA TYR A 119 -6.59 -5.65 -3.47
C TYR A 119 -5.91 -4.73 -4.47
N ALA A 120 -6.26 -3.45 -4.44
CA ALA A 120 -5.65 -2.41 -5.25
C ALA A 120 -5.21 -1.24 -4.37
N ASN A 121 -3.98 -0.78 -4.56
CA ASN A 121 -3.47 0.47 -4.00
C ASN A 121 -2.89 1.29 -5.15
N ASP A 122 -3.40 2.51 -5.33
CA ASP A 122 -3.03 3.40 -6.44
C ASP A 122 -1.62 3.99 -6.31
N GLY A 123 -0.98 3.83 -5.13
CA GLY A 123 0.32 4.42 -4.84
C GLY A 123 0.24 5.90 -4.51
N ASP A 124 1.15 6.69 -5.09
CA ASP A 124 1.21 8.13 -4.92
C ASP A 124 1.81 8.82 -6.17
N TRP A 125 1.70 10.16 -6.20
CA TRP A 125 2.27 10.99 -7.26
C TRP A 125 3.61 11.66 -6.89
N VAL A 126 4.31 11.12 -5.87
CA VAL A 126 5.61 11.64 -5.39
C VAL A 126 6.73 10.62 -5.67
N GLU A 127 6.51 9.36 -5.32
CA GLU A 127 7.51 8.29 -5.45
C GLU A 127 7.12 7.25 -6.51
N SER A 128 5.91 6.67 -6.41
CA SER A 128 5.48 5.61 -7.33
C SER A 128 4.99 6.14 -8.67
N LEU A 129 4.41 7.35 -8.70
CA LEU A 129 3.85 8.01 -9.89
C LEU A 129 2.91 7.08 -10.66
N THR A 130 1.99 6.44 -9.93
CA THR A 130 1.07 5.43 -10.46
C THR A 130 -0.38 5.86 -10.34
N ALA A 131 -1.24 5.24 -11.15
CA ALA A 131 -2.69 5.39 -11.10
C ALA A 131 -3.38 4.04 -11.34
N LEU A 132 -4.55 3.85 -10.73
CA LEU A 132 -5.42 2.73 -11.03
C LEU A 132 -6.44 3.16 -12.09
N ALA A 133 -6.63 2.34 -13.12
CA ALA A 133 -7.62 2.52 -14.18
C ALA A 133 -8.48 1.27 -14.32
N GLU A 134 -9.69 1.47 -14.82
CA GLU A 134 -10.63 0.41 -15.20
C GLU A 134 -10.99 0.55 -16.67
N ASP A 135 -11.01 -0.56 -17.39
CA ASP A 135 -11.49 -0.64 -18.76
C ASP A 135 -12.99 -0.97 -18.84
N HIS A 136 -13.55 -0.85 -20.05
CA HIS A 136 -15.00 -1.07 -20.26
C HIS A 136 -15.43 -2.52 -20.08
N ASP A 137 -14.52 -3.48 -20.03
CA ASP A 137 -14.78 -4.89 -19.73
C ASP A 137 -14.56 -5.23 -18.24
N GLY A 138 -14.26 -4.21 -17.42
CA GLY A 138 -13.99 -4.36 -16.00
C GLY A 138 -12.55 -4.75 -15.68
N ALA A 139 -11.64 -4.86 -16.65
CA ALA A 139 -10.22 -5.09 -16.37
C ALA A 139 -9.65 -3.91 -15.58
N LEU A 140 -8.90 -4.23 -14.53
CA LEU A 140 -8.21 -3.23 -13.69
C LEU A 140 -6.74 -3.17 -14.08
N ARG A 141 -6.21 -1.95 -14.22
CA ARG A 141 -4.81 -1.72 -14.56
C ARG A 141 -4.16 -0.75 -13.61
N LEU A 142 -2.95 -1.10 -13.18
CA LEU A 142 -2.05 -0.17 -12.54
C LEU A 142 -1.14 0.43 -13.62
N LEU A 143 -1.22 1.74 -13.80
CA LEU A 143 -0.50 2.48 -14.85
C LEU A 143 0.63 3.29 -14.23
N ASP A 144 1.74 3.48 -14.97
CA ASP A 144 2.77 4.46 -14.66
C ASP A 144 2.38 5.87 -15.16
N HIS A 145 3.24 6.86 -14.88
CA HIS A 145 3.06 8.26 -15.28
C HIS A 145 3.08 8.48 -16.82
N ASN A 146 3.52 7.50 -17.62
CA ASN A 146 3.47 7.53 -19.08
C ASN A 146 2.22 6.83 -19.63
N GLY A 147 1.35 6.30 -18.76
CA GLY A 147 0.18 5.52 -19.13
C GLY A 147 0.51 4.08 -19.53
N GLN A 148 1.70 3.59 -19.23
CA GLN A 148 2.07 2.20 -19.49
C GLN A 148 1.52 1.30 -18.39
N THR A 149 0.96 0.15 -18.79
CA THR A 149 0.44 -0.85 -17.84
C THR A 149 1.59 -1.56 -17.15
N LEU A 150 1.65 -1.42 -15.82
CA LEU A 150 2.59 -2.14 -14.97
C LEU A 150 2.04 -3.50 -14.53
N VAL A 151 0.76 -3.54 -14.18
CA VAL A 151 0.04 -4.74 -13.75
C VAL A 151 -1.38 -4.68 -14.32
N GLU A 152 -1.92 -5.81 -14.74
CA GLU A 152 -3.31 -5.95 -15.18
C GLU A 152 -3.97 -7.14 -14.46
N LEU A 153 -5.17 -6.91 -13.97
CA LEU A 153 -6.12 -7.96 -13.58
C LEU A 153 -7.27 -7.95 -14.59
N PRO A 154 -7.46 -9.02 -15.35
CA PRO A 154 -8.54 -9.10 -16.33
C PRO A 154 -9.90 -8.96 -15.66
N GLY A 155 -10.88 -8.47 -16.39
CA GLY A 155 -12.28 -8.49 -15.96
C GLY A 155 -12.75 -9.91 -15.73
N ALA A 156 -13.63 -10.10 -14.76
CA ALA A 156 -14.28 -11.38 -14.58
C ALA A 156 -15.09 -11.69 -15.86
N ARG A 157 -14.90 -12.87 -16.45
CA ARG A 157 -15.74 -13.29 -17.58
C ARG A 157 -17.18 -13.22 -17.12
N ILE A 158 -17.97 -12.32 -17.71
CA ILE A 158 -19.41 -12.29 -17.52
C ILE A 158 -19.89 -13.69 -17.90
N LYS A 159 -20.33 -14.49 -16.91
CA LYS A 159 -21.04 -15.72 -17.22
C LYS A 159 -22.28 -15.31 -17.98
N GLN A 160 -22.24 -15.43 -19.31
CA GLN A 160 -23.45 -15.30 -20.09
C GLN A 160 -24.44 -16.32 -19.49
N ALA A 161 -25.51 -15.79 -18.91
CA ALA A 161 -26.62 -16.62 -18.48
C ALA A 161 -27.17 -17.32 -19.73
N ALA A 162 -27.04 -18.63 -19.74
CA ALA A 162 -27.62 -19.48 -20.77
C ALA A 162 -29.14 -19.57 -20.57
#